data_ddbb5f8e7b2ac8988050bcf41cd7cbb9
#
_entry.id   ddbb5f8e7b2ac8988050bcf41cd7cbb9
#
_cell.length_a   1.000
_cell.length_b   1.000
_cell.length_c   1.000
_cell.angle_alpha   90.00
_cell.angle_beta   90.00
_cell.angle_gamma   90.00
#
_symmetry.space_group_name_H-M   'P 1'
#
loop_
_entity.id
_entity.type
_entity.pdbx_description
1 polymer ?
#
loop_
_entity_poly.entity_id
_entity_poly.type
_entity_poly.pdbx_seq_one_letter_code
_entity_poly.pdbx_strand_id
1 'polypeptide(L)'
;MLAVYVQSAYTLQMLRFEWDPKKAAGTLRKHGVSFEDAQTVFADENAKLIDDPDHSEEEDRFVLLGLSSSLRLLVVCHCYRSDGNVIRIISARKAEGQERDSYP
;
A
#
# COMPACT_ATOMS: atom_id res chain seq x y z
N MET A 1 10.34 11.60 20.45
CA MET A 1 10.76 10.71 20.22
C MET A 1 11.49 10.09 19.07
N LEU A 2 12.76 10.17 19.24
CA LEU A 2 13.63 9.58 18.27
C LEU A 2 13.33 8.10 18.07
N ALA A 3 12.99 7.41 19.15
CA ALA A 3 12.74 5.98 19.07
C ALA A 3 11.57 5.64 18.15
N VAL A 4 10.50 6.45 18.22
CA VAL A 4 9.34 6.19 17.36
C VAL A 4 9.69 6.43 15.89
N TYR A 5 10.39 7.52 15.64
CA TYR A 5 10.76 7.83 14.29
C TYR A 5 11.72 6.79 13.70
N VAL A 6 12.70 6.41 14.50
CA VAL A 6 13.65 5.39 14.09
C VAL A 6 12.94 4.06 13.87
N GLN A 7 11.95 3.76 14.72
CA GLN A 7 11.18 2.54 14.55
C GLN A 7 10.42 2.52 13.24
N SER A 8 9.88 3.67 12.83
CA SER A 8 9.15 3.72 11.59
C SER A 8 10.05 3.36 10.41
N ALA A 9 11.23 3.98 10.35
CA ALA A 9 12.17 3.67 9.30
C ALA A 9 12.71 2.25 9.42
N TYR A 10 12.98 1.82 10.65
CA TYR A 10 13.49 0.50 10.90
C TYR A 10 12.46 -0.57 10.55
N THR A 11 11.20 -0.33 10.90
CA THR A 11 10.13 -1.26 10.58
C THR A 11 10.00 -1.45 9.08
N LEU A 12 10.09 -0.35 8.33
CA LEU A 12 10.02 -0.44 6.88
C LEU A 12 11.16 -1.28 6.32
N GLN A 13 12.35 -1.14 6.88
CA GLN A 13 13.49 -1.95 6.47
C GLN A 13 13.32 -3.41 6.83
N MET A 14 12.63 -3.69 7.93
CA MET A 14 12.39 -5.06 8.37
C MET A 14 11.27 -5.73 7.60
N LEU A 15 10.36 -4.95 7.03
CA LEU A 15 9.27 -5.49 6.26
C LEU A 15 9.75 -5.93 4.90
N ARG A 16 9.20 -7.03 4.43
CA ARG A 16 9.46 -7.48 3.09
C ARG A 16 8.18 -7.38 2.29
N PHE A 17 8.32 -7.10 1.02
CA PHE A 17 7.20 -7.00 0.10
C PHE A 17 7.28 -8.13 -0.90
N GLU A 18 6.13 -8.66 -1.26
CA GLU A 18 6.05 -9.66 -2.31
C GLU A 18 4.84 -9.38 -3.16
N TRP A 19 4.84 -9.90 -4.37
CA TRP A 19 3.69 -9.82 -5.24
C TRP A 19 3.83 -10.80 -6.39
N ASP A 20 2.70 -11.03 -7.04
CA ASP A 20 2.64 -11.86 -8.24
C ASP A 20 3.05 -10.99 -9.44
N PRO A 21 4.11 -11.36 -10.18
CA PRO A 21 4.55 -10.57 -11.32
C PRO A 21 3.48 -10.33 -12.38
N LYS A 22 2.57 -11.30 -12.56
CA LYS A 22 1.49 -11.12 -13.53
C LYS A 22 0.51 -10.05 -13.08
N LYS A 23 0.21 -10.00 -11.79
CA LYS A 23 -0.66 -8.97 -11.26
C LYS A 23 0.01 -7.61 -11.33
N ALA A 24 1.31 -7.56 -11.07
CA ALA A 24 2.06 -6.31 -11.17
C ALA A 24 2.01 -5.76 -12.58
N ALA A 25 2.24 -6.62 -13.57
CA ALA A 25 2.20 -6.20 -14.97
C ALA A 25 0.80 -5.74 -15.37
N GLY A 26 -0.23 -6.47 -14.93
CA GLY A 26 -1.60 -6.11 -15.24
C GLY A 26 -2.02 -4.79 -14.61
N THR A 27 -1.61 -4.55 -13.37
CA THR A 27 -1.92 -3.30 -12.68
C THR A 27 -1.23 -2.14 -13.38
N LEU A 28 0.03 -2.32 -13.78
CA LEU A 28 0.75 -1.27 -14.48
C LEU A 28 0.06 -0.91 -15.79
N ARG A 29 -0.37 -1.92 -16.55
CA ARG A 29 -1.08 -1.67 -17.80
C ARG A 29 -2.42 -0.98 -17.58
N LYS A 30 -3.16 -1.44 -16.58
CA LYS A 30 -4.53 -0.97 -16.37
C LYS A 30 -4.58 0.38 -15.68
N HIS A 31 -3.72 0.60 -14.71
CA HIS A 31 -3.79 1.77 -13.83
C HIS A 31 -2.58 2.70 -13.93
N GLY A 32 -1.53 2.27 -14.62
CA GLY A 32 -0.32 3.08 -14.72
C GLY A 32 0.46 3.18 -13.42
N VAL A 33 0.25 2.23 -12.50
CA VAL A 33 0.89 2.23 -11.19
C VAL A 33 1.71 0.96 -11.06
N SER A 34 3.00 1.11 -10.76
CA SER A 34 3.86 -0.05 -10.50
C SER A 34 3.75 -0.47 -9.05
N PHE A 35 4.00 -1.74 -8.79
CA PHE A 35 4.01 -2.21 -7.40
C PHE A 35 5.24 -1.67 -6.66
N GLU A 36 6.32 -1.37 -7.39
CA GLU A 36 7.48 -0.72 -6.79
C GLU A 36 7.10 0.67 -6.24
N ASP A 37 6.30 1.43 -6.98
CA ASP A 37 5.84 2.72 -6.48
C ASP A 37 4.84 2.53 -5.35
N ALA A 38 3.95 1.54 -5.48
CA ALA A 38 2.93 1.28 -4.47
C ALA A 38 3.55 0.92 -3.11
N GLN A 39 4.65 0.16 -3.10
CA GLN A 39 5.25 -0.21 -1.82
C GLN A 39 5.76 0.99 -1.04
N THR A 40 6.12 2.07 -1.72
CA THR A 40 6.63 3.26 -1.03
C THR A 40 5.55 3.97 -0.22
N VAL A 41 4.28 3.69 -0.49
CA VAL A 41 3.18 4.26 0.28
C VAL A 41 3.25 3.84 1.75
N PHE A 42 3.84 2.68 2.02
CA PHE A 42 3.96 2.18 3.38
C PHE A 42 4.94 2.98 4.23
N ALA A 43 5.73 3.86 3.62
CA ALA A 43 6.61 4.78 4.33
C ALA A 43 5.96 6.14 4.58
N ASP A 44 4.78 6.38 4.05
CA ASP A 44 4.09 7.66 4.24
C ASP A 44 3.49 7.71 5.64
N GLU A 45 3.93 8.67 6.45
CA GLU A 45 3.46 8.78 7.82
C GLU A 45 1.98 9.19 7.92
N ASN A 46 1.44 9.74 6.86
CA ASN A 46 0.04 10.15 6.81
C ASN A 46 -0.85 9.11 6.13
N ALA A 47 -0.28 7.98 5.74
CA ALA A 47 -1.07 6.93 5.12
C ALA A 47 -2.08 6.39 6.12
N LYS A 48 -3.25 6.01 5.63
CA LYS A 48 -4.29 5.48 6.51
C LYS A 48 -5.02 4.34 5.85
N LEU A 49 -5.50 3.43 6.67
CA LEU A 49 -6.32 2.33 6.19
C LEU A 49 -7.72 2.85 5.90
N ILE A 50 -8.27 2.41 4.80
CA ILE A 50 -9.65 2.74 4.41
C ILE A 50 -10.39 1.44 4.15
N ASP A 51 -11.70 1.54 4.06
CA ASP A 51 -12.51 0.36 3.76
C ASP A 51 -12.24 -0.11 2.33
N ASP A 52 -12.22 -1.42 2.15
CA ASP A 52 -12.06 -2.00 0.83
C ASP A 52 -13.36 -1.80 0.05
N PRO A 53 -13.34 -0.97 -1.00
CA PRO A 53 -14.57 -0.73 -1.76
C PRO A 53 -15.06 -1.95 -2.52
N ASP A 54 -14.18 -2.91 -2.75
CA ASP A 54 -14.54 -4.10 -3.50
C ASP A 54 -15.01 -5.25 -2.61
N HIS A 55 -14.92 -5.08 -1.29
CA HIS A 55 -15.41 -6.05 -0.31
C HIS A 55 -15.02 -7.49 -0.59
N SER A 56 -13.76 -7.80 -0.46
CA SER A 56 -13.37 -9.19 -0.54
C SER A 56 -13.57 -9.84 0.82
N GLU A 57 -14.51 -10.75 0.90
CA GLU A 57 -14.77 -11.48 2.15
C GLU A 57 -13.91 -12.72 2.28
N GLU A 58 -13.20 -13.07 1.23
CA GLU A 58 -12.49 -14.33 1.19
C GLU A 58 -11.14 -14.28 1.87
N GLU A 59 -10.59 -13.09 2.09
CA GLU A 59 -9.26 -12.92 2.66
C GLU A 59 -9.23 -11.67 3.52
N ASP A 60 -8.29 -11.67 4.44
CA ASP A 60 -8.04 -10.48 5.25
C ASP A 60 -7.26 -9.47 4.41
N ARG A 61 -7.98 -8.69 3.66
CA ARG A 61 -7.40 -7.65 2.82
C ARG A 61 -7.53 -6.30 3.47
N PHE A 62 -6.51 -5.49 3.25
CA PHE A 62 -6.46 -4.13 3.78
C PHE A 62 -6.19 -3.19 2.63
N VAL A 63 -6.71 -1.98 2.75
CA VAL A 63 -6.52 -0.97 1.72
C VAL A 63 -5.86 0.24 2.37
N LEU A 64 -4.70 0.61 1.87
CA LEU A 64 -3.94 1.73 2.39
C LEU A 64 -3.99 2.88 1.40
N LEU A 65 -4.40 4.04 1.90
CA LEU A 65 -4.40 5.28 1.13
C LEU A 65 -3.21 6.10 1.55
N GLY A 66 -2.34 6.44 0.61
CA GLY A 66 -1.17 7.21 0.97
C GLY A 66 -0.41 7.72 -0.23
N LEU A 67 0.58 8.54 0.04
CA LEU A 67 1.39 9.19 -0.97
C LEU A 67 2.64 8.36 -1.24
N SER A 68 2.89 8.06 -2.51
CA SER A 68 4.08 7.31 -2.89
C SER A 68 5.29 8.23 -2.99
N SER A 69 6.48 7.64 -3.13
CA SER A 69 7.71 8.42 -3.27
C SER A 69 7.72 9.26 -4.56
N SER A 70 6.90 8.91 -5.53
CA SER A 70 6.77 9.70 -6.75
C SER A 70 5.68 10.76 -6.62
N LEU A 71 5.20 11.00 -5.40
CA LEU A 71 4.21 12.03 -5.07
C LEU A 71 2.85 11.77 -5.71
N ARG A 72 2.49 10.50 -5.81
CA ARG A 72 1.18 10.10 -6.32
C ARG A 72 0.36 9.56 -5.16
N LEU A 73 -0.88 10.01 -5.06
CA LEU A 73 -1.78 9.49 -4.03
C LEU A 73 -2.39 8.20 -4.53
N LEU A 74 -2.08 7.11 -3.84
CA LEU A 74 -2.42 5.77 -4.28
C LEU A 74 -3.29 5.04 -3.27
N VAL A 75 -4.04 4.08 -3.78
CA VAL A 75 -4.84 3.14 -2.98
C VAL A 75 -4.22 1.78 -3.22
N VAL A 76 -3.68 1.17 -2.16
CA VAL A 76 -2.92 -0.07 -2.27
C VAL A 76 -3.61 -1.18 -1.49
N CYS A 77 -4.11 -2.16 -2.22
CA CYS A 77 -4.73 -3.34 -1.62
C CYS A 77 -3.65 -4.36 -1.32
N HIS A 78 -3.65 -4.86 -0.09
CA HIS A 78 -2.59 -5.76 0.35
C HIS A 78 -3.09 -6.70 1.45
N CYS A 79 -2.30 -7.71 1.75
CA CYS A 79 -2.54 -8.56 2.90
C CYS A 79 -1.20 -8.85 3.57
N TYR A 80 -1.27 -9.42 4.77
CA TYR A 80 -0.07 -9.74 5.55
C TYR A 80 0.16 -11.23 5.53
N ARG A 81 1.43 -11.61 5.46
CA ARG A 81 1.84 -13.01 5.47
C ARG A 81 3.00 -13.17 6.44
N SER A 82 3.31 -14.42 6.78
CA SER A 82 4.47 -14.75 7.64
C SER A 82 4.45 -13.94 8.93
N ASP A 83 3.36 -14.06 9.69
CA ASP A 83 3.21 -13.41 10.99
C ASP A 83 3.31 -11.88 10.91
N GLY A 84 2.94 -11.34 9.75
CA GLY A 84 2.92 -9.90 9.57
C GLY A 84 4.23 -9.29 9.10
N ASN A 85 5.25 -10.13 8.87
CA ASN A 85 6.54 -9.62 8.42
C ASN A 85 6.62 -9.42 6.91
N VAL A 86 5.68 -9.98 6.16
CA VAL A 86 5.65 -9.85 4.72
C VAL A 86 4.34 -9.19 4.32
N ILE A 87 4.45 -8.16 3.52
CA ILE A 87 3.29 -7.49 2.93
C ILE A 87 3.16 -7.95 1.50
N ARG A 88 2.03 -8.57 1.19
CA ARG A 88 1.76 -8.98 -0.18
C ARG A 88 0.89 -7.93 -0.84
N ILE A 89 1.42 -7.27 -1.87
CA ILE A 89 0.66 -6.28 -2.62
C ILE A 89 -0.20 -7.02 -3.64
N ILE A 90 -1.48 -6.67 -3.66
CA ILE A 90 -2.46 -7.33 -4.50
C ILE A 90 -2.83 -6.46 -5.68
N SER A 91 -3.07 -5.17 -5.44
CA SER A 91 -3.38 -4.22 -6.50
C SER A 91 -3.08 -2.81 -6.03
N ALA A 92 -3.01 -1.90 -6.98
CA ALA A 92 -2.78 -0.49 -6.68
C ALA A 92 -3.40 0.35 -7.78
N ARG A 93 -3.91 1.52 -7.40
CA ARG A 93 -4.47 2.47 -8.35
C ARG A 93 -4.38 3.87 -7.77
N LYS A 94 -4.61 4.85 -8.59
CA LYS A 94 -4.66 6.23 -8.12
C LYS A 94 -5.93 6.43 -7.29
N ALA A 95 -5.82 7.26 -6.26
CA ALA A 95 -6.97 7.63 -5.46
C ALA A 95 -7.93 8.49 -6.27
N GLU A 96 -9.20 8.37 -5.98
CA GLU A 96 -10.26 9.10 -6.69
C GLU A 96 -11.19 9.77 -5.70
N GLY A 97 -11.83 10.84 -6.15
CA GLY A 97 -12.95 11.46 -5.43
C GLY A 97 -12.79 11.54 -3.92
N GLN A 98 -13.70 10.86 -3.24
CA GLN A 98 -13.73 10.89 -1.79
C GLN A 98 -12.46 10.35 -1.15
N GLU A 99 -11.77 9.44 -1.81
CA GLU A 99 -10.51 8.94 -1.28
C GLU A 99 -9.50 10.05 -1.18
N ARG A 100 -9.40 10.88 -2.22
CA ARG A 100 -8.47 12.00 -2.21
C ARG A 100 -8.83 12.98 -1.10
N ASP A 101 -10.12 13.21 -0.91
CA ASP A 101 -10.58 14.16 0.10
C ASP A 101 -10.30 13.66 1.52
N SER A 102 -10.21 12.37 1.72
CA SER A 102 -10.00 11.80 3.05
C SER A 102 -8.53 11.75 3.45
N TYR A 103 -7.62 12.02 2.52
CA TYR A 103 -6.20 12.00 2.83
C TYR A 103 -5.81 13.27 3.57
N PRO A 104 -5.12 13.17 4.70
CA PRO A 104 -4.73 14.35 5.49
C PRO A 104 -3.61 15.22 4.83
#